data_ddf7cd4b955cfdd2ca5978f5bae4b0e1
#
_entry.id   ddf7cd4b955cfdd2ca5978f5bae4b0e1
#
_cell.length_a   1.000
_cell.length_b   1.000
_cell.length_c   1.000
_cell.angle_alpha   90.00
_cell.angle_beta   90.00
_cell.angle_gamma   90.00
#
_symmetry.space_group_name_H-M   'P 1'
#
loop_
_entity.id
_entity.type
_entity.pdbx_description
1 polymer ?
#
loop_
_entity_poly.entity_id
_entity_poly.type
_entity_poly.pdbx_seq_one_letter_code
_entity_poly.pdbx_strand_id
1 'polypeptide(L)'
;MFFQFLLLLAAAHNAFAKCRCTPEDDCWPSASKWNALNNTVAGRLILDEPLAKACYPGPGYSESKCRSIAENWTDEYWIAKSPIGYSYPLVDTCPPINASIPAYPSCELGNSPIFSIDATRPEDVATGTKFAKANNIRLVIKNTGHDISQRSQGYGSLSIWLRNLQSGLQLHKNFSPSNGSCDAKWNGSAITIGGGYVWQDAYDFAAKRGHVVVGGGDPTVGCIGGYLQGGGHGSLSHEFGLATDQVLEYQVVLASGKNIMANACQYTDLFTALRGGGGGTYGVVVSATIKTYPTRPTLYNSLTITGLQNDSESVLNATARMISKFPAIVEEGFAGTSLMGKTDGVWVYDAPFIKFLTNDSSEAITHAKEVMNREIINELLPGNGTKYHVDSQWQTYRSWHEWYGAVPHTTPGANQPMMASRLFDKGSLVSRQENLTELVHILSTSGSHLTSGSFMIMNIVAGGKVLEKAPHTSVNPAWRKAYLLLQQVDFLAANAGSAETKKAKDRLTTTKLAAMKELAPGMGTYVNEADSWDPEWRKDWFGDEYDWLLSVKRKYDPDDVFWCWRCVGNEG
;
A
#
# COMPACT_ATOMS: atom_id res chain seq x y z
N MET A 1 31.46 -46.81 38.90
CA MET A 1 30.94 -45.44 38.77
C MET A 1 30.88 -45.08 37.30
N PHE A 2 29.75 -45.39 36.63
CA PHE A 2 29.55 -45.17 35.19
C PHE A 2 28.83 -43.85 35.00
N PHE A 3 29.46 -42.89 34.31
CA PHE A 3 28.83 -41.67 33.84
C PHE A 3 28.20 -41.95 32.47
N GLN A 4 26.87 -41.97 32.39
CA GLN A 4 26.12 -41.95 31.15
C GLN A 4 26.07 -40.52 30.61
N PHE A 5 26.70 -40.26 29.47
CA PHE A 5 26.52 -39.07 28.66
C PHE A 5 25.24 -39.25 27.84
N LEU A 6 24.16 -38.52 28.16
CA LEU A 6 23.01 -38.32 27.29
C LEU A 6 23.40 -37.32 26.22
N LEU A 7 23.60 -37.76 24.99
CA LEU A 7 23.64 -36.92 23.80
C LEU A 7 22.19 -36.52 23.44
N LEU A 8 21.83 -35.26 23.72
CA LEU A 8 20.67 -34.60 23.14
C LEU A 8 21.00 -34.26 21.68
N LEU A 9 20.54 -35.10 20.76
CA LEU A 9 20.46 -34.77 19.33
C LEU A 9 19.35 -33.73 19.15
N ALA A 10 19.74 -32.45 19.14
CA ALA A 10 18.90 -31.39 18.61
C ALA A 10 18.76 -31.64 17.10
N ALA A 11 17.63 -32.17 16.67
CA ALA A 11 17.25 -32.22 15.26
C ALA A 11 17.07 -30.79 14.75
N ALA A 12 18.14 -30.25 14.18
CA ALA A 12 18.04 -29.03 13.36
C ALA A 12 17.20 -29.43 12.14
N HIS A 13 15.92 -29.08 12.16
CA HIS A 13 15.11 -29.08 10.95
C HIS A 13 15.67 -27.97 10.05
N ASN A 14 16.60 -28.34 9.17
CA ASN A 14 16.91 -27.54 7.99
C ASN A 14 15.62 -27.47 7.17
N ALA A 15 14.89 -26.39 7.32
CA ALA A 15 13.82 -26.02 6.41
C ALA A 15 14.50 -25.64 5.09
N PHE A 16 14.84 -26.62 4.26
CA PHE A 16 15.07 -26.36 2.84
C PHE A 16 13.79 -25.71 2.33
N ALA A 17 13.91 -24.53 1.74
CA ALA A 17 12.80 -23.90 1.03
C ALA A 17 12.23 -24.93 0.05
N LYS A 18 11.02 -25.42 0.31
CA LYS A 18 10.41 -26.46 -0.51
C LYS A 18 10.01 -25.79 -1.81
N CYS A 19 10.73 -26.08 -2.91
CA CYS A 19 10.39 -25.55 -4.22
C CYS A 19 8.91 -25.78 -4.51
N ARG A 20 8.23 -24.75 -5.00
CA ARG A 20 6.84 -24.85 -5.44
C ARG A 20 6.80 -25.51 -6.81
N CYS A 21 5.76 -26.29 -7.04
CA CYS A 21 5.48 -26.91 -8.30
C CYS A 21 5.11 -25.86 -9.36
N THR A 22 5.80 -25.85 -10.48
CA THR A 22 5.57 -24.96 -11.62
C THR A 22 4.96 -25.72 -12.81
N PRO A 23 4.43 -25.05 -13.83
CA PRO A 23 3.83 -25.69 -15.00
C PRO A 23 4.75 -26.66 -15.75
N GLU A 24 6.06 -26.49 -15.65
CA GLU A 24 7.09 -27.30 -16.30
C GLU A 24 7.46 -28.56 -15.50
N ASP A 25 7.01 -28.67 -14.25
CA ASP A 25 7.36 -29.77 -13.35
C ASP A 25 6.38 -30.94 -13.46
N ASP A 26 6.86 -32.17 -13.30
CA ASP A 26 6.03 -33.39 -13.27
C ASP A 26 4.99 -33.40 -12.15
N CYS A 27 5.20 -32.62 -11.10
CA CYS A 27 4.26 -32.49 -9.99
C CYS A 27 3.09 -31.54 -10.29
N TRP A 28 3.10 -30.81 -11.42
CA TRP A 28 2.01 -29.92 -11.79
C TRP A 28 0.69 -30.67 -11.90
N PRO A 29 -0.42 -30.13 -11.35
CA PRO A 29 -1.69 -30.80 -11.36
C PRO A 29 -2.17 -31.15 -12.78
N SER A 30 -2.63 -32.36 -12.97
CA SER A 30 -3.23 -32.79 -14.23
C SER A 30 -4.49 -31.99 -14.57
N ALA A 31 -4.88 -31.97 -15.85
CA ALA A 31 -6.10 -31.32 -16.30
C ALA A 31 -7.34 -31.82 -15.54
N SER A 32 -7.38 -33.10 -15.15
CA SER A 32 -8.49 -33.65 -14.36
C SER A 32 -8.58 -33.03 -12.96
N LYS A 33 -7.44 -32.74 -12.30
CA LYS A 33 -7.43 -32.04 -11.00
C LYS A 33 -7.91 -30.60 -11.13
N TRP A 34 -7.49 -29.87 -12.17
CA TRP A 34 -7.96 -28.52 -12.45
C TRP A 34 -9.46 -28.48 -12.77
N ASN A 35 -9.97 -29.44 -13.54
CA ASN A 35 -11.41 -29.58 -13.81
C ASN A 35 -12.20 -29.88 -12.52
N ALA A 36 -11.67 -30.72 -11.63
CA ALA A 36 -12.29 -30.98 -10.33
C ALA A 36 -12.33 -29.72 -9.45
N LEU A 37 -11.27 -28.91 -9.44
CA LEU A 37 -11.27 -27.62 -8.77
C LEU A 37 -12.33 -26.70 -9.38
N ASN A 38 -12.38 -26.58 -10.70
CA ASN A 38 -13.35 -25.74 -11.40
C ASN A 38 -14.80 -26.14 -11.06
N ASN A 39 -15.10 -27.42 -11.03
CA ASN A 39 -16.41 -27.92 -10.61
C ASN A 39 -16.74 -27.54 -9.17
N THR A 40 -15.75 -27.63 -8.26
CA THR A 40 -15.94 -27.29 -6.83
C THR A 40 -16.20 -25.80 -6.63
N VAL A 41 -15.58 -24.93 -7.42
CA VAL A 41 -15.83 -23.47 -7.39
C VAL A 41 -16.95 -23.07 -8.38
N ALA A 42 -17.76 -24.01 -8.82
CA ALA A 42 -18.93 -23.80 -9.68
C ALA A 42 -18.61 -23.03 -10.99
N GLY A 43 -17.53 -23.41 -11.67
CA GLY A 43 -17.14 -22.85 -12.97
C GLY A 43 -16.37 -21.52 -12.87
N ARG A 44 -15.95 -21.10 -11.68
CA ARG A 44 -15.27 -19.81 -11.47
C ARG A 44 -13.73 -19.91 -11.46
N LEU A 45 -13.16 -20.98 -12.00
CA LEU A 45 -11.73 -21.07 -12.28
C LEU A 45 -11.46 -20.47 -13.67
N ILE A 46 -10.66 -19.44 -13.72
CA ILE A 46 -10.27 -18.73 -14.95
C ILE A 46 -8.88 -19.24 -15.35
N LEU A 47 -8.71 -19.64 -16.59
CA LEU A 47 -7.39 -19.77 -17.22
C LEU A 47 -6.97 -18.38 -17.65
N ASP A 48 -5.93 -17.84 -17.05
CA ASP A 48 -5.48 -16.47 -17.29
C ASP A 48 -4.79 -16.33 -18.65
N GLU A 49 -5.06 -15.24 -19.34
CA GLU A 49 -4.41 -14.85 -20.60
C GLU A 49 -3.96 -13.38 -20.50
N PRO A 50 -2.80 -13.01 -21.09
CA PRO A 50 -2.31 -11.64 -21.06
C PRO A 50 -3.36 -10.62 -21.51
N LEU A 51 -3.53 -9.52 -20.77
CA LEU A 51 -4.59 -8.53 -21.00
C LEU A 51 -4.56 -7.96 -22.43
N ALA A 52 -3.39 -7.65 -22.95
CA ALA A 52 -3.25 -7.08 -24.29
C ALA A 52 -2.95 -8.13 -25.38
N LYS A 53 -3.23 -9.42 -25.14
CA LYS A 53 -3.08 -10.49 -26.15
C LYS A 53 -3.72 -10.14 -27.48
N ALA A 54 -4.87 -9.46 -27.46
CA ALA A 54 -5.56 -9.03 -28.68
C ALA A 54 -4.79 -8.00 -29.54
N CYS A 55 -3.72 -7.41 -29.00
CA CYS A 55 -2.85 -6.48 -29.72
C CYS A 55 -1.72 -7.17 -30.50
N TYR A 56 -1.51 -8.48 -30.28
CA TYR A 56 -0.37 -9.21 -30.85
C TYR A 56 -0.82 -10.11 -32.00
N PRO A 57 0.02 -10.29 -33.06
CA PRO A 57 -0.28 -11.18 -34.17
C PRO A 57 -0.52 -12.61 -33.70
N GLY A 58 -1.56 -13.25 -34.26
CA GLY A 58 -1.89 -14.65 -33.97
C GLY A 58 -3.38 -14.88 -33.68
N PRO A 59 -3.74 -16.06 -33.19
CA PRO A 59 -5.11 -16.37 -32.82
C PRO A 59 -5.62 -15.43 -31.72
N GLY A 60 -6.71 -14.71 -31.98
CA GLY A 60 -7.28 -13.74 -31.04
C GLY A 60 -6.91 -12.27 -31.31
N TYR A 61 -6.04 -11.97 -32.29
CA TYR A 61 -5.77 -10.60 -32.72
C TYR A 61 -7.06 -9.86 -33.09
N SER A 62 -7.21 -8.65 -32.60
CA SER A 62 -8.34 -7.78 -32.90
C SER A 62 -7.94 -6.33 -32.72
N GLU A 63 -7.89 -5.57 -33.81
CA GLU A 63 -7.55 -4.16 -33.79
C GLU A 63 -8.50 -3.33 -32.90
N SER A 64 -9.80 -3.60 -32.98
CA SER A 64 -10.79 -2.87 -32.18
C SER A 64 -10.66 -3.15 -30.69
N LYS A 65 -10.40 -4.41 -30.30
CA LYS A 65 -10.13 -4.78 -28.90
C LYS A 65 -8.82 -4.16 -28.43
N CYS A 66 -7.76 -4.21 -29.26
CA CYS A 66 -6.48 -3.60 -28.92
C CYS A 66 -6.60 -2.10 -28.67
N ARG A 67 -7.36 -1.39 -29.51
CA ARG A 67 -7.60 0.06 -29.30
C ARG A 67 -8.29 0.32 -27.98
N SER A 68 -9.36 -0.42 -27.67
CA SER A 68 -10.04 -0.28 -26.37
C SER A 68 -9.15 -0.62 -25.18
N ILE A 69 -8.27 -1.63 -25.29
CA ILE A 69 -7.30 -1.97 -24.26
C ILE A 69 -6.30 -0.83 -24.07
N ALA A 70 -5.76 -0.27 -25.17
CA ALA A 70 -4.80 0.82 -25.10
C ALA A 70 -5.38 2.10 -24.47
N GLU A 71 -6.63 2.42 -24.78
CA GLU A 71 -7.35 3.56 -24.22
C GLU A 71 -7.58 3.45 -22.71
N ASN A 72 -7.72 2.23 -22.18
CA ASN A 72 -7.99 1.97 -20.76
C ASN A 72 -6.76 1.43 -20.00
N TRP A 73 -5.58 1.32 -20.65
CA TRP A 73 -4.42 0.62 -20.10
C TRP A 73 -3.94 1.17 -18.75
N THR A 74 -4.09 2.46 -18.53
CA THR A 74 -3.69 3.14 -17.30
C THR A 74 -4.87 3.44 -16.35
N ASP A 75 -6.09 3.09 -16.72
CA ASP A 75 -7.27 3.24 -15.86
C ASP A 75 -7.32 2.15 -14.79
N GLU A 76 -7.09 2.53 -13.55
CA GLU A 76 -7.04 1.61 -12.41
C GLU A 76 -8.38 0.91 -12.13
N TYR A 77 -9.51 1.56 -12.41
CA TYR A 77 -10.83 0.91 -12.32
C TYR A 77 -10.99 -0.19 -13.37
N TRP A 78 -10.48 0.02 -14.58
CA TRP A 78 -10.48 -1.00 -15.63
C TRP A 78 -9.52 -2.14 -15.31
N ILE A 79 -8.29 -1.82 -14.88
CA ILE A 79 -7.26 -2.78 -14.46
C ILE A 79 -7.79 -3.71 -13.37
N ALA A 80 -8.45 -3.15 -12.34
CA ALA A 80 -8.96 -3.91 -11.20
C ALA A 80 -10.07 -4.93 -11.56
N LYS A 81 -10.69 -4.81 -12.74
CA LYS A 81 -11.72 -5.75 -13.24
C LYS A 81 -11.14 -7.05 -13.81
N SER A 82 -9.83 -7.18 -13.92
CA SER A 82 -9.17 -8.41 -14.40
C SER A 82 -8.43 -9.11 -13.27
N PRO A 83 -8.43 -10.45 -13.23
CA PRO A 83 -7.66 -11.22 -12.25
C PRO A 83 -6.15 -10.98 -12.38
N ILE A 84 -5.66 -10.65 -13.56
CA ILE A 84 -4.25 -10.35 -13.84
C ILE A 84 -3.99 -8.89 -14.23
N GLY A 85 -4.91 -7.99 -13.88
CA GLY A 85 -4.70 -6.54 -13.98
C GLY A 85 -3.98 -6.01 -12.75
N TYR A 86 -2.86 -5.30 -12.92
CA TYR A 86 -2.05 -4.76 -11.82
C TYR A 86 -1.75 -3.29 -12.08
N SER A 87 -1.95 -2.45 -11.06
CA SER A 87 -1.49 -1.05 -11.10
C SER A 87 0.04 -0.98 -11.18
N TYR A 88 0.72 -1.98 -10.59
CA TYR A 88 2.19 -2.07 -10.54
C TYR A 88 2.66 -3.46 -10.99
N PRO A 89 2.68 -3.77 -12.29
CA PRO A 89 3.14 -5.06 -12.78
C PRO A 89 4.65 -5.25 -12.51
N LEU A 90 5.05 -6.47 -12.14
CA LEU A 90 6.46 -6.80 -11.88
C LEU A 90 7.31 -6.71 -13.16
N VAL A 91 6.79 -7.24 -14.24
CA VAL A 91 7.33 -7.14 -15.59
C VAL A 91 6.16 -7.04 -16.54
N ASP A 92 6.18 -6.05 -17.38
CA ASP A 92 5.18 -5.92 -18.44
C ASP A 92 5.65 -6.66 -19.68
N THR A 93 5.18 -7.89 -19.85
CA THR A 93 5.59 -8.78 -20.94
C THR A 93 4.66 -8.72 -22.14
N CYS A 94 3.51 -8.07 -22.01
CA CYS A 94 2.50 -7.96 -23.05
C CYS A 94 1.70 -6.66 -22.92
N PRO A 95 2.35 -5.47 -23.06
CA PRO A 95 1.62 -4.20 -23.09
C PRO A 95 0.89 -4.02 -24.43
N PRO A 96 -0.11 -3.14 -24.51
CA PRO A 96 -0.74 -2.82 -25.79
C PRO A 96 0.28 -2.17 -26.73
N ILE A 97 0.32 -2.62 -27.99
CA ILE A 97 1.21 -2.07 -29.00
C ILE A 97 0.67 -0.71 -29.44
N ASN A 98 1.46 0.34 -29.26
CA ASN A 98 1.19 1.69 -29.76
C ASN A 98 2.49 2.41 -30.15
N ALA A 99 2.40 3.61 -30.67
CA ALA A 99 3.56 4.38 -31.12
C ALA A 99 4.60 4.66 -30.01
N SER A 100 4.18 4.68 -28.76
CA SER A 100 5.03 4.96 -27.59
C SER A 100 5.57 3.69 -26.92
N ILE A 101 4.94 2.54 -27.16
CA ILE A 101 5.32 1.25 -26.58
C ILE A 101 5.62 0.30 -27.73
N PRO A 102 6.91 -0.01 -28.02
CA PRO A 102 7.28 -0.93 -29.08
C PRO A 102 6.76 -2.35 -28.74
N ALA A 103 6.45 -3.12 -29.78
CA ALA A 103 6.03 -4.51 -29.63
C ALA A 103 7.11 -5.33 -28.93
N TYR A 104 6.72 -6.09 -27.92
CA TYR A 104 7.57 -7.14 -27.37
C TYR A 104 7.63 -8.32 -28.36
N PRO A 105 8.71 -9.12 -28.34
CA PRO A 105 8.87 -10.26 -29.23
C PRO A 105 7.76 -11.31 -29.08
N SER A 106 7.23 -11.46 -27.87
CA SER A 106 6.14 -12.39 -27.52
C SER A 106 5.19 -11.74 -26.53
N CYS A 107 3.97 -12.26 -26.47
CA CYS A 107 2.96 -11.85 -25.49
C CYS A 107 2.74 -13.02 -24.54
N GLU A 108 3.29 -12.95 -23.35
CA GLU A 108 3.29 -14.01 -22.34
C GLU A 108 2.70 -13.53 -21.02
N LEU A 109 2.32 -14.48 -20.12
CA LEU A 109 1.83 -14.17 -18.78
C LEU A 109 2.92 -13.60 -17.86
N GLY A 110 4.19 -13.91 -18.14
CA GLY A 110 5.31 -13.48 -17.30
C GLY A 110 5.15 -13.90 -15.85
N ASN A 111 5.10 -12.93 -14.93
CA ASN A 111 4.91 -13.19 -13.51
C ASN A 111 3.42 -13.26 -13.08
N SER A 112 2.49 -13.27 -14.01
CA SER A 112 1.07 -13.43 -13.67
C SER A 112 0.73 -14.89 -13.33
N PRO A 113 -0.35 -15.14 -12.57
CA PRO A 113 -0.86 -16.48 -12.32
C PRO A 113 -1.23 -17.21 -13.62
N ILE A 114 -1.21 -18.55 -13.58
CA ILE A 114 -1.74 -19.39 -14.67
C ILE A 114 -3.26 -19.56 -14.54
N PHE A 115 -3.73 -19.67 -13.30
CA PHE A 115 -5.14 -19.80 -13.00
C PHE A 115 -5.53 -18.82 -11.90
N SER A 116 -6.75 -18.26 -12.02
CA SER A 116 -7.37 -17.45 -10.99
C SER A 116 -8.73 -18.00 -10.59
N ILE A 117 -9.00 -18.07 -9.29
CA ILE A 117 -10.36 -18.32 -8.78
C ILE A 117 -11.04 -16.98 -8.60
N ASP A 118 -12.11 -16.73 -9.35
CA ASP A 118 -13.02 -15.61 -9.11
C ASP A 118 -13.86 -15.89 -7.85
N ALA A 119 -13.29 -15.55 -6.70
CA ALA A 119 -13.90 -15.84 -5.41
C ALA A 119 -15.06 -14.89 -5.12
N THR A 120 -16.25 -15.45 -4.96
CA THR A 120 -17.48 -14.72 -4.62
C THR A 120 -17.97 -14.99 -3.20
N ARG A 121 -17.36 -15.98 -2.52
CA ARG A 121 -17.69 -16.39 -1.15
C ARG A 121 -16.46 -16.99 -0.45
N PRO A 122 -16.44 -17.02 0.90
CA PRO A 122 -15.30 -17.57 1.66
C PRO A 122 -14.98 -19.03 1.35
N GLU A 123 -15.96 -19.83 0.94
CA GLU A 123 -15.77 -21.24 0.57
C GLU A 123 -14.92 -21.42 -0.69
N ASP A 124 -14.99 -20.49 -1.64
CA ASP A 124 -14.14 -20.49 -2.83
C ASP A 124 -12.68 -20.23 -2.44
N VAL A 125 -12.46 -19.29 -1.50
CA VAL A 125 -11.15 -19.00 -0.91
C VAL A 125 -10.59 -20.24 -0.20
N ALA A 126 -11.40 -20.90 0.64
CA ALA A 126 -11.01 -22.11 1.36
C ALA A 126 -10.66 -23.25 0.40
N THR A 127 -11.41 -23.41 -0.69
CA THR A 127 -11.19 -24.42 -1.72
C THR A 127 -9.85 -24.18 -2.43
N GLY A 128 -9.59 -22.94 -2.89
CA GLY A 128 -8.33 -22.58 -3.55
C GLY A 128 -7.11 -22.76 -2.64
N THR A 129 -7.23 -22.32 -1.38
CA THR A 129 -6.15 -22.48 -0.37
C THR A 129 -5.80 -23.96 -0.15
N LYS A 130 -6.82 -24.83 0.04
CA LYS A 130 -6.62 -26.27 0.21
C LYS A 130 -6.02 -26.90 -1.04
N PHE A 131 -6.46 -26.51 -2.23
CA PHE A 131 -5.94 -27.02 -3.49
C PHE A 131 -4.47 -26.67 -3.69
N ALA A 132 -4.09 -25.42 -3.46
CA ALA A 132 -2.71 -24.97 -3.56
C ALA A 132 -1.79 -25.71 -2.56
N LYS A 133 -2.23 -25.84 -1.31
CA LYS A 133 -1.52 -26.61 -0.27
C LYS A 133 -1.32 -28.07 -0.69
N ALA A 134 -2.39 -28.75 -1.10
CA ALA A 134 -2.36 -30.19 -1.43
C ALA A 134 -1.49 -30.51 -2.66
N ASN A 135 -1.33 -29.57 -3.59
CA ASN A 135 -0.55 -29.74 -4.81
C ASN A 135 0.80 -28.98 -4.79
N ASN A 136 1.17 -28.41 -3.65
CA ASN A 136 2.41 -27.61 -3.47
C ASN A 136 2.58 -26.50 -4.53
N ILE A 137 1.50 -25.80 -4.90
CA ILE A 137 1.51 -24.71 -5.87
C ILE A 137 1.67 -23.38 -5.12
N ARG A 138 2.36 -22.42 -5.75
CA ARG A 138 2.38 -21.03 -5.27
C ARG A 138 0.97 -20.47 -5.26
N LEU A 139 0.58 -19.90 -4.11
CA LEU A 139 -0.70 -19.22 -3.94
C LEU A 139 -0.46 -17.72 -3.84
N VAL A 140 -1.18 -16.93 -4.64
CA VAL A 140 -1.20 -15.48 -4.52
C VAL A 140 -2.61 -14.99 -4.21
N ILE A 141 -2.71 -13.90 -3.47
CA ILE A 141 -3.98 -13.28 -3.10
C ILE A 141 -4.05 -11.91 -3.75
N LYS A 142 -5.07 -11.68 -4.55
CA LYS A 142 -5.25 -10.42 -5.26
C LYS A 142 -6.63 -9.82 -4.98
N ASN A 143 -6.67 -8.53 -4.66
CA ASN A 143 -7.90 -7.73 -4.68
C ASN A 143 -7.92 -6.87 -5.97
N THR A 144 -7.40 -5.66 -5.93
CA THR A 144 -7.37 -4.72 -7.07
C THR A 144 -6.05 -4.70 -7.83
N GLY A 145 -4.94 -5.10 -7.20
CA GLY A 145 -3.62 -5.12 -7.83
C GLY A 145 -2.75 -3.90 -7.50
N HIS A 146 -3.14 -3.11 -6.51
CA HIS A 146 -2.38 -1.96 -5.98
C HIS A 146 -1.22 -2.36 -5.07
N ASP A 147 -0.49 -3.40 -5.39
CA ASP A 147 0.62 -3.86 -4.54
C ASP A 147 1.96 -3.48 -5.15
N ILE A 148 2.55 -2.37 -4.69
CA ILE A 148 3.86 -1.89 -5.13
C ILE A 148 4.96 -2.92 -4.86
N SER A 149 4.86 -3.68 -3.76
CA SER A 149 5.78 -4.78 -3.46
C SER A 149 5.53 -6.04 -4.29
N GLN A 150 4.52 -6.03 -5.16
CA GLN A 150 4.21 -7.06 -6.16
C GLN A 150 3.95 -8.46 -5.56
N ARG A 151 3.46 -8.52 -4.33
CA ARG A 151 3.17 -9.76 -3.59
C ARG A 151 1.92 -10.49 -4.09
N SER A 152 1.03 -9.77 -4.81
CA SER A 152 -0.19 -10.32 -5.41
C SER A 152 0.01 -10.93 -6.80
N GLN A 153 1.28 -11.08 -7.24
CA GLN A 153 1.71 -11.66 -8.50
C GLN A 153 2.60 -12.87 -8.25
N GLY A 154 2.68 -13.79 -9.19
CA GLY A 154 3.59 -14.93 -9.07
C GLY A 154 3.56 -15.86 -10.26
N TYR A 155 4.73 -16.10 -10.87
CA TYR A 155 4.91 -17.11 -11.91
C TYR A 155 4.42 -18.48 -11.44
N GLY A 156 3.73 -19.21 -12.33
CA GLY A 156 3.27 -20.56 -12.05
C GLY A 156 2.29 -20.67 -10.88
N SER A 157 1.59 -19.59 -10.52
CA SER A 157 0.73 -19.57 -9.33
C SER A 157 -0.76 -19.82 -9.65
N LEU A 158 -1.48 -20.18 -8.58
CA LEU A 158 -2.94 -20.06 -8.49
C LEU A 158 -3.25 -18.75 -7.76
N SER A 159 -4.05 -17.88 -8.34
CA SER A 159 -4.55 -16.66 -7.69
C SER A 159 -5.91 -16.91 -7.05
N ILE A 160 -6.11 -16.38 -5.84
CA ILE A 160 -7.45 -16.13 -5.29
C ILE A 160 -7.75 -14.66 -5.51
N TRP A 161 -8.63 -14.39 -6.46
CA TRP A 161 -9.04 -13.03 -6.81
C TRP A 161 -10.30 -12.64 -6.04
N LEU A 162 -10.17 -11.60 -5.19
CA LEU A 162 -11.19 -11.23 -4.22
C LEU A 162 -12.12 -10.10 -4.71
N ARG A 163 -11.89 -9.52 -5.91
CA ARG A 163 -12.61 -8.32 -6.37
C ARG A 163 -14.13 -8.50 -6.39
N ASN A 164 -14.59 -9.73 -6.64
CA ASN A 164 -16.01 -10.06 -6.69
C ASN A 164 -16.56 -10.67 -5.38
N LEU A 165 -15.75 -10.73 -4.32
CA LEU A 165 -16.20 -11.12 -2.98
C LEU A 165 -16.93 -9.95 -2.30
N GLN A 166 -18.07 -9.55 -2.87
CA GLN A 166 -18.85 -8.39 -2.45
C GLN A 166 -20.04 -8.83 -1.57
N SER A 167 -19.75 -9.23 -0.34
CA SER A 167 -20.77 -9.66 0.65
C SER A 167 -21.61 -8.52 1.25
N GLY A 168 -21.42 -7.30 0.78
CA GLY A 168 -22.12 -6.09 1.23
C GLY A 168 -21.30 -5.18 2.11
N LEU A 169 -21.81 -3.95 2.27
CA LEU A 169 -21.36 -2.95 3.24
C LEU A 169 -22.45 -2.79 4.29
N GLN A 170 -22.13 -2.99 5.57
CA GLN A 170 -23.11 -2.95 6.66
C GLN A 170 -22.70 -1.99 7.77
N LEU A 171 -23.55 -1.00 8.07
CA LEU A 171 -23.35 -0.10 9.20
C LEU A 171 -23.92 -0.71 10.48
N HIS A 172 -23.11 -0.75 11.53
CA HIS A 172 -23.50 -1.08 12.90
C HIS A 172 -23.54 0.21 13.72
N LYS A 173 -24.69 0.59 14.24
CA LYS A 173 -24.83 1.78 15.11
C LYS A 173 -24.11 1.58 16.44
N ASN A 174 -24.17 0.36 16.97
CA ASN A 174 -23.42 -0.09 18.15
C ASN A 174 -22.74 -1.40 17.75
N PHE A 175 -21.43 -1.45 17.81
CA PHE A 175 -20.67 -2.66 17.49
C PHE A 175 -20.62 -3.61 18.68
N SER A 176 -20.84 -4.90 18.41
CA SER A 176 -20.55 -5.99 19.33
C SER A 176 -19.73 -7.05 18.60
N PRO A 177 -18.61 -7.52 19.16
CA PRO A 177 -17.80 -8.55 18.51
C PRO A 177 -18.54 -9.89 18.41
N SER A 178 -18.19 -10.69 17.41
CA SER A 178 -18.87 -11.95 17.03
C SER A 178 -18.92 -13.03 18.12
N ASN A 179 -18.26 -12.87 19.24
CA ASN A 179 -18.32 -13.79 20.39
C ASN A 179 -18.51 -13.02 21.69
N GLY A 180 -19.54 -12.25 21.78
CA GLY A 180 -20.18 -11.48 22.85
C GLY A 180 -19.68 -11.45 24.29
N SER A 181 -18.56 -12.09 24.63
CA SER A 181 -18.10 -12.32 26.01
C SER A 181 -16.86 -11.54 26.41
N CYS A 182 -16.41 -10.58 25.60
CA CYS A 182 -15.27 -9.76 25.98
C CYS A 182 -15.58 -8.27 25.98
N ASP A 183 -14.93 -7.55 26.89
CA ASP A 183 -14.99 -6.09 27.02
C ASP A 183 -14.31 -5.38 25.85
N ALA A 184 -14.73 -5.63 24.60
CA ALA A 184 -14.31 -4.85 23.47
C ALA A 184 -14.82 -3.41 23.64
N LYS A 185 -13.93 -2.51 24.02
CA LYS A 185 -14.25 -1.13 24.43
C LYS A 185 -14.51 -0.20 23.24
N TRP A 186 -15.39 -0.57 22.31
CA TRP A 186 -15.86 0.35 21.28
C TRP A 186 -17.38 0.44 21.29
N ASN A 187 -17.89 1.55 21.80
CA ASN A 187 -19.34 1.82 21.91
C ASN A 187 -19.86 2.68 20.74
N GLY A 188 -19.03 2.96 19.74
CA GLY A 188 -19.39 3.76 18.58
C GLY A 188 -19.90 2.92 17.41
N SER A 189 -20.20 3.61 16.33
CA SER A 189 -20.58 2.99 15.07
C SER A 189 -19.40 2.33 14.37
N ALA A 190 -19.69 1.31 13.56
CA ALA A 190 -18.72 0.57 12.77
C ALA A 190 -19.32 0.18 11.42
N ILE A 191 -18.46 -0.12 10.45
CA ILE A 191 -18.86 -0.63 9.15
C ILE A 191 -18.16 -1.97 8.89
N THR A 192 -18.93 -2.99 8.49
CA THR A 192 -18.37 -4.24 7.95
C THR A 192 -18.22 -4.10 6.44
N ILE A 193 -17.03 -4.43 5.93
CA ILE A 193 -16.62 -4.31 4.53
C ILE A 193 -16.22 -5.69 4.03
N GLY A 194 -16.85 -6.18 2.96
CA GLY A 194 -16.47 -7.42 2.29
C GLY A 194 -15.18 -7.31 1.46
N GLY A 195 -14.63 -8.45 1.06
CA GLY A 195 -13.31 -8.56 0.41
C GLY A 195 -13.13 -7.74 -0.86
N GLY A 196 -14.18 -7.60 -1.65
CA GLY A 196 -14.12 -7.00 -2.98
C GLY A 196 -14.32 -5.49 -3.07
N TYR A 197 -14.53 -4.80 -1.97
CA TYR A 197 -14.77 -3.35 -1.97
C TYR A 197 -13.48 -2.54 -1.99
N VAL A 198 -13.54 -1.38 -2.65
CA VAL A 198 -12.49 -0.36 -2.70
C VAL A 198 -12.85 0.83 -1.81
N TRP A 199 -11.87 1.71 -1.55
CA TRP A 199 -12.10 2.85 -0.64
C TRP A 199 -13.21 3.78 -1.13
N GLN A 200 -13.37 4.00 -2.44
CA GLN A 200 -14.49 4.80 -2.95
C GLN A 200 -15.85 4.25 -2.50
N ASP A 201 -16.03 2.93 -2.59
CA ASP A 201 -17.28 2.29 -2.17
C ASP A 201 -17.58 2.51 -0.67
N ALA A 202 -16.53 2.38 0.16
CA ALA A 202 -16.63 2.58 1.61
C ALA A 202 -16.89 4.04 1.98
N TYR A 203 -16.24 4.98 1.30
CA TYR A 203 -16.43 6.41 1.50
C TYR A 203 -17.84 6.86 1.15
N ASP A 204 -18.33 6.47 -0.02
CA ASP A 204 -19.70 6.79 -0.48
C ASP A 204 -20.76 6.20 0.46
N PHE A 205 -20.52 4.97 0.92
CA PHE A 205 -21.44 4.30 1.84
C PHE A 205 -21.49 5.01 3.21
N ALA A 206 -20.33 5.41 3.76
CA ALA A 206 -20.22 6.11 5.02
C ALA A 206 -20.81 7.53 4.92
N ALA A 207 -20.47 8.28 3.86
CA ALA A 207 -20.92 9.66 3.64
C ALA A 207 -22.43 9.78 3.54
N LYS A 208 -23.11 8.86 2.81
CA LYS A 208 -24.58 8.80 2.74
C LYS A 208 -25.26 8.63 4.10
N ARG A 209 -24.49 8.31 5.15
CA ARG A 209 -24.95 8.08 6.52
C ARG A 209 -24.39 9.09 7.53
N GLY A 210 -23.74 10.16 7.02
CA GLY A 210 -23.14 11.20 7.86
C GLY A 210 -21.87 10.78 8.59
N HIS A 211 -21.15 9.75 8.07
CA HIS A 211 -19.95 9.21 8.67
C HIS A 211 -18.74 9.33 7.76
N VAL A 212 -17.56 9.19 8.36
CA VAL A 212 -16.28 8.98 7.71
C VAL A 212 -15.62 7.71 8.22
N VAL A 213 -14.71 7.16 7.43
CA VAL A 213 -13.81 6.04 7.77
C VAL A 213 -12.38 6.43 7.47
N VAL A 214 -11.42 5.89 8.22
CA VAL A 214 -10.00 6.09 7.96
C VAL A 214 -9.56 5.13 6.86
N GLY A 215 -9.26 5.67 5.70
CA GLY A 215 -8.85 4.92 4.52
C GLY A 215 -7.77 5.65 3.72
N GLY A 216 -7.39 5.10 2.56
CA GLY A 216 -6.32 5.58 1.70
C GLY A 216 -6.69 6.79 0.85
N GLY A 217 -5.68 7.43 0.26
CA GLY A 217 -5.86 8.52 -0.69
C GLY A 217 -6.47 8.04 -2.01
N ASP A 218 -5.97 6.93 -2.57
CA ASP A 218 -6.46 6.41 -3.83
C ASP A 218 -7.79 5.64 -3.68
N PRO A 219 -8.83 6.01 -4.46
CA PRO A 219 -10.17 5.44 -4.38
C PRO A 219 -10.26 3.98 -4.82
N THR A 220 -9.33 3.50 -5.66
CA THR A 220 -9.36 2.16 -6.26
C THR A 220 -8.62 1.10 -5.45
N VAL A 221 -7.93 1.50 -4.39
CA VAL A 221 -7.27 0.58 -3.46
C VAL A 221 -8.29 -0.27 -2.71
N GLY A 222 -8.08 -1.60 -2.68
CA GLY A 222 -8.92 -2.53 -1.94
C GLY A 222 -8.83 -2.32 -0.44
N CYS A 223 -9.99 -2.13 0.23
CA CYS A 223 -10.04 -1.74 1.64
C CYS A 223 -9.31 -2.71 2.55
N ILE A 224 -9.67 -4.01 2.51
CA ILE A 224 -9.34 -4.99 3.55
C ILE A 224 -8.11 -5.84 3.27
N GLY A 225 -7.49 -5.67 2.10
CA GLY A 225 -6.29 -6.40 1.69
C GLY A 225 -5.01 -5.88 2.32
N GLY A 226 -3.97 -5.71 1.51
CA GLY A 226 -2.66 -5.21 1.96
C GLY A 226 -2.73 -3.89 2.72
N TYR A 227 -3.68 -3.02 2.36
CA TYR A 227 -3.84 -1.71 2.99
C TYR A 227 -4.10 -1.83 4.50
N LEU A 228 -5.22 -2.42 4.94
CA LEU A 228 -5.52 -2.58 6.38
C LEU A 228 -4.53 -3.50 7.09
N GLN A 229 -4.05 -4.56 6.42
CA GLN A 229 -3.16 -5.54 7.03
C GLN A 229 -1.72 -5.04 7.19
N GLY A 230 -1.31 -4.03 6.43
CA GLY A 230 0.02 -3.41 6.55
C GLY A 230 0.08 -2.18 7.46
N GLY A 231 -1.10 -1.67 7.87
CA GLY A 231 -1.22 -0.43 8.64
C GLY A 231 -2.23 0.52 8.02
N GLY A 232 -1.96 1.02 6.83
CA GLY A 232 -2.81 1.94 6.09
C GLY A 232 -2.83 3.34 6.68
N HIS A 233 -2.57 4.33 5.85
CA HIS A 233 -2.58 5.75 6.22
C HIS A 233 -3.39 6.58 5.21
N GLY A 234 -3.83 7.73 5.64
CA GLY A 234 -4.55 8.68 4.80
C GLY A 234 -4.82 9.97 5.55
N SER A 235 -5.54 10.86 4.92
CA SER A 235 -5.79 12.23 5.40
C SER A 235 -6.51 12.31 6.75
N LEU A 236 -7.22 11.27 7.17
CA LEU A 236 -7.89 11.20 8.48
C LEU A 236 -7.06 10.47 9.55
N SER A 237 -5.88 9.96 9.22
CA SER A 237 -5.06 9.21 10.19
C SER A 237 -4.56 10.07 11.33
N HIS A 238 -4.21 11.33 11.07
CA HIS A 238 -3.83 12.27 12.13
C HIS A 238 -4.92 12.39 13.20
N GLU A 239 -6.19 12.47 12.81
CA GLU A 239 -7.33 12.68 13.71
C GLU A 239 -7.75 11.41 14.46
N PHE A 240 -7.62 10.21 13.83
CA PHE A 240 -8.22 8.98 14.36
C PHE A 240 -7.22 7.82 14.56
N GLY A 241 -5.97 7.95 14.11
CA GLY A 241 -4.97 6.88 14.07
C GLY A 241 -4.90 6.21 12.69
N LEU A 242 -3.98 5.26 12.52
CA LEU A 242 -3.84 4.50 11.28
C LEU A 242 -5.11 3.71 10.97
N ALA A 243 -5.31 3.31 9.71
CA ALA A 243 -6.49 2.55 9.31
C ALA A 243 -6.59 1.21 10.04
N THR A 244 -5.47 0.53 10.30
CA THR A 244 -5.43 -0.70 11.09
C THR A 244 -5.83 -0.48 12.56
N ASP A 245 -5.64 0.72 13.12
CA ASP A 245 -6.08 1.07 14.48
C ASP A 245 -7.62 1.13 14.58
N GLN A 246 -8.29 1.22 13.45
CA GLN A 246 -9.74 1.26 13.34
C GLN A 246 -10.38 -0.12 13.30
N VAL A 247 -9.60 -1.17 13.04
CA VAL A 247 -10.13 -2.52 12.88
C VAL A 247 -10.61 -3.08 14.21
N LEU A 248 -11.84 -3.58 14.23
CA LEU A 248 -12.49 -4.22 15.38
C LEU A 248 -12.52 -5.74 15.23
N GLU A 249 -12.64 -6.24 13.99
CA GLU A 249 -12.78 -7.66 13.70
C GLU A 249 -12.38 -7.96 12.25
N TYR A 250 -11.76 -9.13 12.04
CA TYR A 250 -11.50 -9.72 10.74
C TYR A 250 -12.17 -11.09 10.60
N GLN A 251 -12.77 -11.36 9.44
CA GLN A 251 -13.08 -12.72 9.00
C GLN A 251 -11.93 -13.23 8.13
N VAL A 252 -11.39 -14.39 8.47
CA VAL A 252 -10.13 -14.90 7.88
C VAL A 252 -10.27 -16.36 7.49
N VAL A 253 -9.84 -16.70 6.27
CA VAL A 253 -9.64 -18.10 5.84
C VAL A 253 -8.16 -18.47 6.05
N LEU A 254 -7.92 -19.43 6.93
CA LEU A 254 -6.58 -19.93 7.29
C LEU A 254 -6.00 -20.88 6.24
N ALA A 255 -4.70 -21.21 6.35
CA ALA A 255 -4.02 -22.20 5.51
C ALA A 255 -4.65 -23.61 5.55
N SER A 256 -5.38 -23.93 6.61
CA SER A 256 -6.19 -25.15 6.73
C SER A 256 -7.50 -25.11 5.93
N GLY A 257 -7.87 -23.94 5.40
CA GLY A 257 -9.18 -23.65 4.81
C GLY A 257 -10.29 -23.40 5.84
N LYS A 258 -9.96 -23.31 7.15
CA LYS A 258 -10.94 -22.95 8.17
C LYS A 258 -11.23 -21.47 8.11
N ASN A 259 -12.52 -21.11 8.06
CA ASN A 259 -13.01 -19.74 8.14
C ASN A 259 -13.26 -19.39 9.61
N ILE A 260 -12.65 -18.30 10.09
CA ILE A 260 -12.72 -17.86 11.50
C ILE A 260 -12.96 -16.37 11.61
N MET A 261 -13.45 -15.94 12.78
CA MET A 261 -13.47 -14.54 13.19
C MET A 261 -12.30 -14.28 14.16
N ALA A 262 -11.46 -13.28 13.86
CA ALA A 262 -10.35 -12.85 14.69
C ALA A 262 -10.59 -11.42 15.19
N ASN A 263 -10.52 -11.21 16.50
CA ASN A 263 -10.74 -9.93 17.16
C ASN A 263 -9.99 -9.87 18.49
N ALA A 264 -10.18 -8.82 19.28
CA ALA A 264 -9.53 -8.67 20.57
C ALA A 264 -9.90 -9.75 21.62
N CYS A 265 -10.87 -10.62 21.31
CA CYS A 265 -11.41 -11.64 22.21
C CYS A 265 -11.10 -13.07 21.82
N GLN A 266 -10.85 -13.29 20.54
CA GLN A 266 -10.55 -14.61 19.99
C GLN A 266 -9.52 -14.52 18.87
N TYR A 267 -8.61 -15.49 18.82
CA TYR A 267 -7.46 -15.47 17.91
C TYR A 267 -6.69 -14.13 18.02
N THR A 268 -6.46 -13.67 19.24
CA THR A 268 -5.92 -12.32 19.54
C THR A 268 -4.53 -12.09 19.00
N ASP A 269 -3.69 -13.12 18.97
CA ASP A 269 -2.36 -13.09 18.34
C ASP A 269 -2.46 -12.94 16.82
N LEU A 270 -3.33 -13.70 16.15
CA LEU A 270 -3.59 -13.55 14.73
C LEU A 270 -4.20 -12.18 14.41
N PHE A 271 -5.15 -11.73 15.21
CA PHE A 271 -5.75 -10.40 15.07
C PHE A 271 -4.72 -9.29 15.15
N THR A 272 -3.79 -9.38 16.10
CA THR A 272 -2.68 -8.44 16.25
C THR A 272 -1.74 -8.51 15.04
N ALA A 273 -1.36 -9.71 14.59
CA ALA A 273 -0.47 -9.89 13.44
C ALA A 273 -1.08 -9.38 12.13
N LEU A 274 -2.39 -9.54 11.91
CA LEU A 274 -3.11 -8.99 10.76
C LEU A 274 -3.22 -7.46 10.77
N ARG A 275 -2.88 -6.81 11.88
CA ARG A 275 -2.94 -5.36 12.04
C ARG A 275 -1.55 -4.73 12.03
N GLY A 276 -0.78 -5.01 10.97
CA GLY A 276 0.56 -4.46 10.74
C GLY A 276 1.55 -5.43 10.07
N GLY A 277 1.35 -6.74 10.21
CA GLY A 277 2.28 -7.76 9.70
C GLY A 277 2.22 -8.00 8.20
N GLY A 278 1.37 -7.29 7.46
CA GLY A 278 1.29 -7.33 6.00
C GLY A 278 0.28 -8.34 5.44
N GLY A 279 -0.33 -7.96 4.32
CA GLY A 279 -1.30 -8.80 3.61
C GLY A 279 -0.66 -10.03 2.96
N GLY A 280 -1.47 -11.10 2.78
CA GLY A 280 -1.03 -12.33 2.11
C GLY A 280 -0.06 -13.19 2.93
N THR A 281 0.01 -13.01 4.26
CA THR A 281 1.01 -13.63 5.13
C THR A 281 0.42 -14.70 6.06
N TYR A 282 -0.68 -14.41 6.75
CA TYR A 282 -1.21 -15.27 7.83
C TYR A 282 -2.48 -16.01 7.47
N GLY A 283 -3.16 -15.57 6.41
CA GLY A 283 -4.45 -16.04 5.95
C GLY A 283 -5.04 -15.08 4.93
N VAL A 284 -6.19 -15.43 4.38
CA VAL A 284 -6.94 -14.59 3.46
C VAL A 284 -8.05 -13.87 4.23
N VAL A 285 -7.94 -12.56 4.38
CA VAL A 285 -9.01 -11.74 4.97
C VAL A 285 -10.14 -11.60 3.95
N VAL A 286 -11.35 -12.01 4.34
CA VAL A 286 -12.54 -11.99 3.48
C VAL A 286 -13.57 -10.93 3.88
N SER A 287 -13.51 -10.43 5.11
CA SER A 287 -14.20 -9.21 5.54
C SER A 287 -13.49 -8.56 6.74
N ALA A 288 -13.73 -7.28 6.93
CA ALA A 288 -13.26 -6.52 8.09
C ALA A 288 -14.36 -5.61 8.62
N THR A 289 -14.42 -5.45 9.94
CA THR A 289 -15.25 -4.44 10.59
C THR A 289 -14.36 -3.34 11.15
N ILE A 290 -14.58 -2.10 10.75
CA ILE A 290 -13.81 -0.93 11.15
C ILE A 290 -14.69 0.14 11.80
N LYS A 291 -14.08 0.95 12.68
CA LYS A 291 -14.74 2.11 13.30
C LYS A 291 -15.16 3.13 12.26
N THR A 292 -16.28 3.81 12.52
CA THR A 292 -16.70 4.99 11.79
C THR A 292 -16.86 6.17 12.74
N TYR A 293 -16.77 7.39 12.18
CA TYR A 293 -16.87 8.62 12.94
C TYR A 293 -17.84 9.58 12.25
N PRO A 294 -18.51 10.47 13.00
CA PRO A 294 -19.34 11.52 12.41
C PRO A 294 -18.50 12.38 11.46
N THR A 295 -19.08 12.71 10.30
CA THR A 295 -18.45 13.68 9.39
C THR A 295 -18.42 15.07 9.99
N ARG A 296 -17.41 15.87 9.62
CA ARG A 296 -17.23 17.26 10.04
C ARG A 296 -16.72 18.11 8.87
N PRO A 297 -16.83 19.43 8.96
CA PRO A 297 -16.25 20.33 7.97
C PRO A 297 -14.74 20.13 7.81
N THR A 298 -14.24 20.40 6.61
CA THR A 298 -12.83 20.26 6.25
C THR A 298 -12.29 21.55 5.68
N LEU A 299 -11.29 22.13 6.33
CA LEU A 299 -10.52 23.26 5.81
C LEU A 299 -9.44 22.71 4.86
N TYR A 300 -9.30 23.35 3.71
CA TYR A 300 -8.37 22.94 2.65
C TYR A 300 -7.50 24.14 2.24
N ASN A 301 -6.21 23.87 2.08
CA ASN A 301 -5.27 24.77 1.43
C ASN A 301 -4.59 24.03 0.26
N SER A 302 -4.76 24.55 -0.95
CA SER A 302 -3.96 24.14 -2.10
C SER A 302 -2.73 25.02 -2.16
N LEU A 303 -1.55 24.43 -2.03
CA LEU A 303 -0.28 25.13 -2.15
C LEU A 303 0.52 24.56 -3.32
N THR A 304 0.83 25.41 -4.30
CA THR A 304 1.70 25.05 -5.42
C THR A 304 2.91 25.98 -5.47
N ILE A 305 4.12 25.42 -5.63
CA ILE A 305 5.36 26.16 -5.86
C ILE A 305 5.93 25.71 -7.18
N THR A 306 6.06 26.63 -8.15
CA THR A 306 6.60 26.35 -9.49
C THR A 306 7.92 27.07 -9.68
N GLY A 307 8.97 26.34 -10.00
CA GLY A 307 10.31 26.88 -10.28
C GLY A 307 10.33 27.76 -11.52
N LEU A 308 11.27 28.69 -11.58
CA LEU A 308 11.55 29.46 -12.80
C LEU A 308 12.45 28.64 -13.73
N GLN A 309 12.36 28.88 -15.02
CA GLN A 309 13.14 28.15 -16.06
C GLN A 309 14.65 28.25 -15.85
N ASN A 310 15.14 29.37 -15.33
CA ASN A 310 16.55 29.65 -15.08
C ASN A 310 17.01 29.35 -13.64
N ASP A 311 16.12 29.04 -12.72
CA ASP A 311 16.42 28.75 -11.32
C ASP A 311 15.37 27.79 -10.70
N SER A 312 15.24 26.61 -11.31
CA SER A 312 14.28 25.62 -10.79
C SER A 312 14.75 24.95 -9.48
N GLU A 313 16.04 24.98 -9.14
CA GLU A 313 16.60 24.36 -7.93
C GLU A 313 16.22 25.10 -6.64
N SER A 314 15.86 26.37 -6.73
CA SER A 314 15.34 27.13 -5.58
C SER A 314 14.08 26.50 -4.95
N VAL A 315 13.29 25.73 -5.73
CA VAL A 315 12.15 24.95 -5.19
C VAL A 315 12.63 23.84 -4.26
N LEU A 316 13.75 23.17 -4.55
CA LEU A 316 14.32 22.12 -3.71
C LEU A 316 14.67 22.69 -2.33
N ASN A 317 15.34 23.85 -2.30
CA ASN A 317 15.71 24.54 -1.07
C ASN A 317 14.48 25.04 -0.29
N ALA A 318 13.44 25.52 -1.00
CA ALA A 318 12.18 25.92 -0.38
C ALA A 318 11.48 24.70 0.25
N THR A 319 11.43 23.59 -0.46
CA THR A 319 10.84 22.32 0.04
C THR A 319 11.57 21.82 1.28
N ALA A 320 12.90 21.83 1.30
CA ALA A 320 13.67 21.44 2.47
C ALA A 320 13.36 22.29 3.72
N ARG A 321 13.20 23.62 3.53
CA ARG A 321 12.75 24.51 4.62
C ARG A 321 11.34 24.18 5.09
N MET A 322 10.38 23.94 4.15
CA MET A 322 9.02 23.56 4.53
C MET A 322 8.97 22.23 5.31
N ILE A 323 9.73 21.22 4.90
CA ILE A 323 9.79 19.93 5.60
C ILE A 323 10.16 20.13 7.08
N SER A 324 11.07 21.06 7.40
CA SER A 324 11.43 21.35 8.81
C SER A 324 10.30 21.96 9.63
N LYS A 325 9.30 22.55 8.96
CA LYS A 325 8.13 23.17 9.57
C LYS A 325 6.92 22.24 9.65
N PHE A 326 6.96 21.08 8.99
CA PHE A 326 5.84 20.13 9.01
C PHE A 326 5.40 19.75 10.43
N PRO A 327 6.29 19.53 11.43
CA PRO A 327 5.82 19.26 12.78
C PRO A 327 4.87 20.32 13.34
N ALA A 328 5.10 21.60 13.08
CA ALA A 328 4.25 22.68 13.58
C ALA A 328 2.84 22.64 12.98
N ILE A 329 2.71 22.42 11.65
CA ILE A 329 1.39 22.33 11.03
C ILE A 329 0.69 21.01 11.32
N VAL A 330 1.44 19.93 11.50
CA VAL A 330 0.89 18.62 11.95
C VAL A 330 0.34 18.74 13.38
N GLU A 331 1.04 19.41 14.28
CA GLU A 331 0.55 19.66 15.65
C GLU A 331 -0.69 20.55 15.68
N GLU A 332 -0.87 21.43 14.68
CA GLU A 332 -2.12 22.20 14.47
C GLU A 332 -3.25 21.32 13.89
N GLY A 333 -2.97 20.10 13.45
CA GLY A 333 -3.96 19.16 12.93
C GLY A 333 -4.09 19.15 11.40
N PHE A 334 -3.13 19.72 10.68
CA PHE A 334 -3.07 19.58 9.23
C PHE A 334 -2.53 18.20 8.84
N ALA A 335 -3.12 17.65 7.80
CA ALA A 335 -2.69 16.43 7.13
C ALA A 335 -2.67 16.66 5.61
N GLY A 336 -2.00 15.78 4.87
CA GLY A 336 -1.98 15.86 3.41
C GLY A 336 -0.90 15.00 2.80
N THR A 337 -0.95 14.88 1.47
CA THR A 337 0.04 14.18 0.66
C THR A 337 0.54 15.14 -0.39
N SER A 338 1.77 15.62 -0.26
CA SER A 338 2.38 16.53 -1.24
C SER A 338 3.29 15.77 -2.19
N LEU A 339 3.36 16.29 -3.41
CA LEU A 339 4.20 15.76 -4.49
C LEU A 339 5.25 16.79 -4.88
N MET A 340 6.48 16.36 -5.13
CA MET A 340 7.51 17.16 -5.74
C MET A 340 8.16 16.42 -6.90
N GLY A 341 8.08 16.98 -8.09
CA GLY A 341 8.63 16.39 -9.31
C GLY A 341 8.95 17.45 -10.35
N LYS A 342 9.43 17.03 -11.51
CA LYS A 342 9.62 17.92 -12.66
C LYS A 342 8.45 17.84 -13.61
N THR A 343 7.93 19.02 -14.00
CA THR A 343 6.96 19.20 -15.06
C THR A 343 7.56 20.18 -16.07
N ASP A 344 7.63 19.79 -17.33
CA ASP A 344 8.24 20.61 -18.41
C ASP A 344 9.63 21.14 -18.07
N GLY A 345 10.42 20.31 -17.37
CA GLY A 345 11.81 20.60 -17.00
C GLY A 345 12.01 21.43 -15.74
N VAL A 346 10.95 22.02 -15.17
CA VAL A 346 11.02 22.77 -13.90
C VAL A 346 10.53 21.95 -12.73
N TRP A 347 11.08 22.18 -11.54
CA TRP A 347 10.59 21.59 -10.30
C TRP A 347 9.24 22.23 -9.90
N VAL A 348 8.30 21.37 -9.57
CA VAL A 348 6.99 21.74 -9.03
C VAL A 348 6.78 20.98 -7.72
N TYR A 349 6.36 21.70 -6.72
CA TYR A 349 5.83 21.16 -5.47
C TYR A 349 4.35 21.45 -5.42
N ASP A 350 3.53 20.44 -5.16
CA ASP A 350 2.09 20.54 -5.04
C ASP A 350 1.59 19.86 -3.78
N ALA A 351 0.78 20.55 -2.99
CA ALA A 351 0.32 20.08 -1.69
C ALA A 351 -1.14 20.42 -1.39
N PRO A 352 -2.00 19.42 -1.29
CA PRO A 352 -3.33 19.53 -0.70
C PRO A 352 -3.24 19.38 0.83
N PHE A 353 -3.08 20.45 1.56
CA PHE A 353 -3.17 20.42 3.02
C PHE A 353 -4.63 20.48 3.47
N ILE A 354 -5.03 19.58 4.36
CA ILE A 354 -6.36 19.57 4.95
C ILE A 354 -6.33 19.59 6.47
N LYS A 355 -7.35 20.16 7.07
CA LYS A 355 -7.62 20.04 8.49
C LYS A 355 -9.08 19.65 8.71
N PHE A 356 -9.30 18.53 9.42
CA PHE A 356 -10.61 18.05 9.81
C PHE A 356 -11.06 18.84 11.03
N LEU A 357 -12.04 19.74 10.86
CA LEU A 357 -12.40 20.72 11.88
C LEU A 357 -13.27 20.09 12.99
N THR A 358 -12.99 20.45 14.23
CA THR A 358 -13.85 20.07 15.36
C THR A 358 -15.16 20.86 15.38
N ASN A 359 -15.10 22.12 14.92
CA ASN A 359 -16.21 23.00 14.64
C ASN A 359 -15.84 23.90 13.43
N ASP A 360 -16.81 24.58 12.86
CA ASP A 360 -16.68 25.49 11.73
C ASP A 360 -16.69 26.97 12.17
N SER A 361 -16.33 27.26 13.42
CA SER A 361 -16.24 28.65 13.89
C SER A 361 -15.21 29.45 13.10
N SER A 362 -15.52 30.72 12.85
CA SER A 362 -14.60 31.61 12.15
C SER A 362 -13.26 31.77 12.87
N GLU A 363 -13.25 31.71 14.18
CA GLU A 363 -12.03 31.77 15.00
C GLU A 363 -11.13 30.53 14.79
N ALA A 364 -11.70 29.32 14.79
CA ALA A 364 -10.94 28.08 14.56
C ALA A 364 -10.33 28.06 13.16
N ILE A 365 -11.09 28.49 12.15
CA ILE A 365 -10.61 28.58 10.77
C ILE A 365 -9.51 29.64 10.64
N THR A 366 -9.71 30.83 11.26
CA THR A 366 -8.72 31.92 11.22
C THR A 366 -7.43 31.50 11.88
N HIS A 367 -7.50 30.90 13.07
CA HIS A 367 -6.33 30.39 13.79
C HIS A 367 -5.52 29.37 12.95
N ALA A 368 -6.21 28.40 12.35
CA ALA A 368 -5.54 27.41 11.49
C ALA A 368 -4.84 28.04 10.29
N LYS A 369 -5.49 29.02 9.63
CA LYS A 369 -4.89 29.79 8.53
C LYS A 369 -3.67 30.60 8.99
N GLU A 370 -3.73 31.24 10.15
CA GLU A 370 -2.62 32.00 10.73
C GLU A 370 -1.40 31.10 10.99
N VAL A 371 -1.60 29.91 11.53
CA VAL A 371 -0.51 28.94 11.75
C VAL A 371 0.12 28.52 10.41
N MET A 372 -0.68 28.09 9.44
CA MET A 372 -0.18 27.72 8.11
C MET A 372 0.54 28.88 7.43
N ASN A 373 -0.01 30.09 7.49
CA ASN A 373 0.61 31.29 6.91
C ASN A 373 1.96 31.59 7.59
N ARG A 374 2.02 31.54 8.92
CA ARG A 374 3.25 31.83 9.67
C ARG A 374 4.35 30.79 9.41
N GLU A 375 4.02 29.51 9.46
CA GLU A 375 5.00 28.42 9.39
C GLU A 375 5.41 28.09 7.94
N ILE A 376 4.53 28.24 6.96
CA ILE A 376 4.76 27.80 5.58
C ILE A 376 4.73 28.97 4.60
N ILE A 377 3.60 29.66 4.47
CA ILE A 377 3.39 30.59 3.36
C ILE A 377 4.33 31.79 3.44
N ASN A 378 4.47 32.41 4.63
CA ASN A 378 5.33 33.58 4.82
C ASN A 378 6.83 33.26 4.61
N GLU A 379 7.26 32.01 4.85
CA GLU A 379 8.63 31.56 4.56
C GLU A 379 8.92 31.48 3.05
N LEU A 380 7.87 31.33 2.22
CA LEU A 380 7.97 31.23 0.77
C LEU A 380 7.90 32.59 0.06
N LEU A 381 7.19 33.58 0.63
CA LEU A 381 6.94 34.87 0.00
C LEU A 381 8.22 35.62 -0.45
N PRO A 382 9.35 35.62 0.30
CA PRO A 382 10.56 36.29 -0.15
C PRO A 382 11.15 35.80 -1.47
N GLY A 383 10.85 34.54 -1.86
CA GLY A 383 11.28 33.96 -3.14
C GLY A 383 10.23 34.09 -4.26
N ASN A 384 9.00 34.49 -3.92
CA ASN A 384 7.92 34.55 -4.89
C ASN A 384 8.18 35.63 -5.97
N GLY A 385 8.02 35.24 -7.23
CA GLY A 385 8.28 36.10 -8.39
C GLY A 385 9.75 36.31 -8.74
N THR A 386 10.71 35.87 -7.90
CA THR A 386 12.14 36.06 -8.12
C THR A 386 12.91 34.74 -8.25
N LYS A 387 12.50 33.70 -7.52
CA LYS A 387 13.13 32.36 -7.49
C LYS A 387 12.14 31.27 -7.92
N TYR A 388 10.87 31.44 -7.62
CA TYR A 388 9.77 30.55 -7.94
C TYR A 388 8.45 31.32 -7.89
N HIS A 389 7.36 30.71 -8.34
CA HIS A 389 6.00 31.21 -8.14
C HIS A 389 5.31 30.41 -7.04
N VAL A 390 4.59 31.11 -6.17
CA VAL A 390 3.79 30.51 -5.08
C VAL A 390 2.31 30.83 -5.35
N ASP A 391 1.48 29.80 -5.43
CA ASP A 391 0.02 29.91 -5.40
C ASP A 391 -0.51 29.18 -4.17
N SER A 392 -1.38 29.84 -3.42
CA SER A 392 -1.98 29.31 -2.20
C SER A 392 -3.44 29.72 -2.11
N GLN A 393 -4.32 28.71 -2.18
CA GLN A 393 -5.76 28.91 -2.19
C GLN A 393 -6.42 28.24 -1.00
N TRP A 394 -7.40 28.91 -0.37
CA TRP A 394 -8.13 28.38 0.77
C TRP A 394 -9.58 28.10 0.41
N GLN A 395 -10.07 26.93 0.86
CA GLN A 395 -11.46 26.54 0.74
C GLN A 395 -11.92 25.79 2.00
N THR A 396 -13.19 25.95 2.36
CA THR A 396 -13.84 25.15 3.40
C THR A 396 -14.95 24.31 2.76
N TYR A 397 -14.90 23.01 3.00
CA TYR A 397 -15.90 22.06 2.56
C TYR A 397 -16.80 21.67 3.74
N ARG A 398 -18.09 21.40 3.49
CA ARG A 398 -19.04 21.01 4.54
C ARG A 398 -18.76 19.65 5.16
N SER A 399 -18.00 18.78 4.43
CA SER A 399 -17.60 17.46 4.88
C SER A 399 -16.27 17.04 4.25
N TRP A 400 -15.62 16.06 4.85
CA TRP A 400 -14.43 15.44 4.28
C TRP A 400 -14.73 14.80 2.90
N HIS A 401 -15.88 14.16 2.75
CA HIS A 401 -16.27 13.51 1.49
C HIS A 401 -16.49 14.52 0.35
N GLU A 402 -17.03 15.71 0.65
CA GLU A 402 -17.16 16.77 -0.35
C GLU A 402 -15.78 17.25 -0.83
N TRP A 403 -14.81 17.42 0.09
CA TRP A 403 -13.43 17.72 -0.27
C TRP A 403 -12.82 16.59 -1.11
N TYR A 404 -12.97 15.35 -0.66
CA TYR A 404 -12.41 14.19 -1.33
C TYR A 404 -12.92 14.04 -2.78
N GLY A 405 -14.19 14.34 -3.03
CA GLY A 405 -14.76 14.32 -4.37
C GLY A 405 -14.37 15.52 -5.26
N ALA A 406 -13.84 16.60 -4.67
CA ALA A 406 -13.46 17.82 -5.38
C ALA A 406 -11.99 17.84 -5.85
N VAL A 407 -11.13 16.95 -5.33
CA VAL A 407 -9.71 16.89 -5.69
C VAL A 407 -9.36 15.55 -6.36
N PRO A 408 -8.42 15.53 -7.31
CA PRO A 408 -7.97 14.28 -7.92
C PRO A 408 -7.24 13.39 -6.91
N HIS A 409 -7.50 12.10 -6.95
CA HIS A 409 -6.87 11.11 -6.06
C HIS A 409 -6.31 9.87 -6.77
N THR A 410 -6.58 9.69 -8.07
CA THR A 410 -6.08 8.57 -8.86
C THR A 410 -4.74 8.90 -9.50
N THR A 411 -3.88 7.90 -9.55
CA THR A 411 -2.65 7.92 -10.35
C THR A 411 -2.80 6.98 -11.55
N PRO A 412 -2.10 7.22 -12.69
CA PRO A 412 -2.13 6.26 -13.77
C PRO A 412 -1.56 4.91 -13.34
N GLY A 413 -2.28 3.83 -13.60
CA GLY A 413 -1.84 2.46 -13.34
C GLY A 413 -0.90 1.91 -14.43
N ALA A 414 -0.62 0.61 -14.37
CA ALA A 414 0.23 -0.14 -15.30
C ALA A 414 1.68 0.43 -15.41
N ASN A 415 2.19 0.97 -14.33
CA ASN A 415 3.55 1.51 -14.21
C ASN A 415 4.47 0.58 -13.43
N GLN A 416 5.78 0.69 -13.66
CA GLN A 416 6.79 -0.06 -12.90
C GLN A 416 7.59 0.88 -11.98
N PRO A 417 7.01 1.32 -10.85
CA PRO A 417 7.71 2.14 -9.89
C PRO A 417 8.72 1.31 -9.10
N MET A 418 9.83 1.93 -8.79
CA MET A 418 10.70 1.55 -7.70
C MET A 418 10.45 2.55 -6.58
N MET A 419 10.19 2.08 -5.38
CA MET A 419 9.86 2.95 -4.24
C MET A 419 10.77 2.65 -3.06
N ALA A 420 11.22 3.70 -2.42
CA ALA A 420 11.83 3.65 -1.09
C ALA A 420 11.14 4.68 -0.20
N SER A 421 10.94 4.35 1.06
CA SER A 421 10.34 5.28 2.02
C SER A 421 10.96 5.21 3.41
N ARG A 422 10.79 6.27 4.17
CA ARG A 422 11.21 6.37 5.56
C ARG A 422 10.26 7.22 6.37
N LEU A 423 10.01 6.80 7.61
CA LEU A 423 9.33 7.59 8.63
C LEU A 423 10.32 8.55 9.27
N PHE A 424 9.90 9.78 9.53
CA PHE A 424 10.69 10.82 10.18
C PHE A 424 10.00 11.30 11.45
N ASP A 425 10.73 11.34 12.56
CA ASP A 425 10.26 11.94 13.79
C ASP A 425 10.48 13.46 13.80
N LYS A 426 9.92 14.13 14.81
CA LYS A 426 10.07 15.58 14.97
C LYS A 426 11.55 16.00 15.08
N GLY A 427 12.37 15.21 15.77
CA GLY A 427 13.79 15.51 15.96
C GLY A 427 14.55 15.53 14.64
N SER A 428 14.34 14.54 13.78
CA SER A 428 14.96 14.44 12.46
C SER A 428 14.56 15.60 11.53
N LEU A 429 13.35 16.15 11.69
CA LEU A 429 12.84 17.22 10.84
C LEU A 429 13.29 18.62 11.32
N VAL A 430 13.36 18.87 12.63
CA VAL A 430 13.58 20.23 13.18
C VAL A 430 15.04 20.55 13.39
N SER A 431 15.84 19.58 13.86
CA SER A 431 17.20 19.85 14.36
C SER A 431 18.31 19.73 13.31
N ARG A 432 17.98 19.42 12.04
CA ARG A 432 18.97 19.12 10.99
C ARG A 432 18.62 19.75 9.65
N GLN A 433 18.37 21.08 9.64
CA GLN A 433 17.97 21.82 8.44
C GLN A 433 18.94 21.67 7.25
N GLU A 434 20.24 21.73 7.49
CA GLU A 434 21.24 21.59 6.43
C GLU A 434 21.21 20.18 5.81
N ASN A 435 21.05 19.16 6.65
CA ASN A 435 20.95 17.76 6.20
C ASN A 435 19.63 17.53 5.41
N LEU A 436 18.54 18.23 5.75
CA LEU A 436 17.29 18.17 4.95
C LEU A 436 17.49 18.72 3.54
N THR A 437 18.25 19.82 3.41
CA THR A 437 18.58 20.40 2.11
C THR A 437 19.39 19.39 1.27
N GLU A 438 20.42 18.78 1.86
CA GLU A 438 21.21 17.74 1.21
C GLU A 438 20.35 16.52 0.83
N LEU A 439 19.48 16.03 1.73
CA LEU A 439 18.56 14.93 1.45
C LEU A 439 17.69 15.24 0.25
N VAL A 440 17.02 16.41 0.21
CA VAL A 440 16.14 16.78 -0.90
C VAL A 440 16.92 16.82 -2.21
N HIS A 441 18.15 17.33 -2.22
CA HIS A 441 19.02 17.31 -3.40
C HIS A 441 19.40 15.89 -3.83
N ILE A 442 19.78 15.01 -2.90
CA ILE A 442 20.07 13.60 -3.20
C ILE A 442 18.85 12.91 -3.84
N LEU A 443 17.66 13.09 -3.25
CA LEU A 443 16.42 12.49 -3.74
C LEU A 443 16.03 13.04 -5.13
N SER A 444 16.29 14.33 -5.39
CA SER A 444 15.98 14.99 -6.66
C SER A 444 16.86 14.54 -7.82
N THR A 445 18.02 13.91 -7.53
CA THR A 445 18.91 13.44 -8.59
C THR A 445 18.29 12.28 -9.34
N SER A 446 17.95 12.46 -10.62
CA SER A 446 17.57 11.38 -11.51
C SER A 446 18.83 10.76 -12.13
N GLY A 447 18.89 9.45 -12.23
CA GLY A 447 19.86 8.77 -13.06
C GLY A 447 19.41 8.94 -14.52
N SER A 448 19.97 9.88 -15.24
CA SER A 448 19.49 10.37 -16.54
C SER A 448 19.25 9.33 -17.63
N HIS A 449 19.66 8.09 -17.43
CA HIS A 449 19.46 6.97 -18.38
C HIS A 449 18.67 5.80 -17.80
N LEU A 450 18.41 5.80 -16.47
CA LEU A 450 17.88 4.63 -15.78
C LEU A 450 16.39 4.76 -15.47
N THR A 451 15.88 5.99 -15.44
CA THR A 451 14.49 6.26 -15.05
C THR A 451 13.80 7.17 -16.05
N SER A 452 12.54 6.89 -16.35
CA SER A 452 11.67 7.73 -17.18
C SER A 452 11.04 8.89 -16.41
N GLY A 453 11.11 8.86 -15.06
CA GLY A 453 10.60 9.90 -14.17
C GLY A 453 10.99 9.62 -12.72
N SER A 454 10.99 10.66 -11.91
CA SER A 454 11.32 10.58 -10.48
C SER A 454 10.56 11.67 -9.74
N PHE A 455 9.96 11.34 -8.59
CA PHE A 455 9.29 12.29 -7.71
C PHE A 455 9.36 11.87 -6.25
N MET A 456 9.21 12.85 -5.38
CA MET A 456 9.07 12.67 -3.94
C MET A 456 7.61 12.82 -3.53
N ILE A 457 7.17 11.96 -2.59
CA ILE A 457 5.87 12.07 -1.93
C ILE A 457 6.13 12.34 -0.45
N MET A 458 5.52 13.38 0.06
CA MET A 458 5.62 13.78 1.46
C MET A 458 4.25 13.65 2.12
N ASN A 459 4.08 12.58 2.90
CA ASN A 459 2.83 12.30 3.59
C ASN A 459 2.89 12.79 5.02
N ILE A 460 2.23 13.91 5.33
CA ILE A 460 2.00 14.39 6.70
C ILE A 460 0.70 13.81 7.25
N VAL A 461 0.62 12.49 7.30
CA VAL A 461 -0.55 11.72 7.74
C VAL A 461 -0.36 11.08 9.12
N ALA A 462 0.81 11.29 9.71
CA ALA A 462 1.19 10.88 11.06
C ALA A 462 0.99 12.05 12.05
N GLY A 463 1.58 11.96 13.23
CA GLY A 463 1.26 12.92 14.30
C GLY A 463 -0.08 12.62 14.98
N GLY A 464 -0.57 13.49 15.84
CA GLY A 464 -1.86 13.36 16.50
C GLY A 464 -2.15 11.97 17.07
N LYS A 465 -3.28 11.38 16.70
CA LYS A 465 -3.69 10.03 17.16
C LYS A 465 -2.77 8.89 16.68
N VAL A 466 -1.99 9.08 15.64
CA VAL A 466 -1.01 8.08 15.19
C VAL A 466 0.11 7.88 16.21
N LEU A 467 0.46 8.89 16.99
CA LEU A 467 1.48 8.79 18.05
C LEU A 467 1.01 7.94 19.24
N GLU A 468 -0.30 7.76 19.40
CA GLU A 468 -0.86 6.93 20.46
C GLU A 468 -0.77 5.44 20.09
N LYS A 469 -0.29 4.62 21.02
CA LYS A 469 -0.22 3.17 20.79
C LYS A 469 -1.63 2.57 20.85
N ALA A 470 -2.14 2.11 19.72
CA ALA A 470 -3.37 1.34 19.69
C ALA A 470 -3.11 -0.10 20.21
N PRO A 471 -4.03 -0.69 21.00
CA PRO A 471 -3.90 -2.08 21.44
C PRO A 471 -4.00 -3.05 20.26
N HIS A 472 -3.35 -4.20 20.36
CA HIS A 472 -3.40 -5.29 19.38
C HIS A 472 -3.01 -4.86 17.95
N THR A 473 -1.94 -4.06 17.80
CA THR A 473 -1.34 -3.73 16.50
C THR A 473 0.13 -4.13 16.46
N SER A 474 0.59 -4.53 15.30
CA SER A 474 1.98 -4.92 15.00
C SER A 474 2.60 -4.08 13.89
N VAL A 475 2.06 -2.88 13.66
CA VAL A 475 2.72 -1.90 12.78
C VAL A 475 4.09 -1.54 13.33
N ASN A 476 5.02 -1.21 12.44
CA ASN A 476 6.34 -0.74 12.85
C ASN A 476 6.19 0.35 13.95
N PRO A 477 6.84 0.17 15.12
CA PRO A 477 6.74 1.12 16.25
C PRO A 477 7.17 2.55 15.89
N ALA A 478 7.96 2.74 14.83
CA ALA A 478 8.35 4.05 14.34
C ALA A 478 7.16 4.95 13.95
N TRP A 479 6.03 4.38 13.56
CA TRP A 479 4.80 5.14 13.34
C TRP A 479 4.37 5.97 14.55
N ARG A 480 4.63 5.45 15.78
CA ARG A 480 4.25 6.10 17.03
C ARG A 480 5.18 7.25 17.46
N LYS A 481 6.12 7.61 16.57
CA LYS A 481 7.03 8.76 16.69
C LYS A 481 7.01 9.65 15.45
N ALA A 482 6.37 9.19 14.37
CA ALA A 482 6.43 9.81 13.07
C ALA A 482 5.57 11.08 12.94
N TYR A 483 6.10 12.04 12.16
CA TYR A 483 5.42 13.23 11.70
C TYR A 483 5.35 13.30 10.17
N LEU A 484 6.26 12.59 9.49
CA LEU A 484 6.33 12.54 8.04
C LEU A 484 6.66 11.10 7.61
N LEU A 485 5.97 10.62 6.57
CA LEU A 485 6.41 9.52 5.74
C LEU A 485 6.89 10.10 4.41
N LEU A 486 8.21 10.08 4.19
CA LEU A 486 8.83 10.53 2.94
C LEU A 486 9.05 9.34 2.03
N GLN A 487 8.59 9.45 0.79
CA GLN A 487 8.74 8.42 -0.24
C GLN A 487 9.51 9.00 -1.41
N GLN A 488 10.38 8.19 -1.97
CA GLN A 488 11.01 8.42 -3.26
C GLN A 488 10.49 7.39 -4.25
N VAL A 489 9.98 7.86 -5.38
CA VAL A 489 9.49 7.02 -6.47
C VAL A 489 10.32 7.30 -7.71
N ASP A 490 10.92 6.26 -8.27
CA ASP A 490 11.64 6.29 -9.55
C ASP A 490 10.96 5.31 -10.51
N PHE A 491 10.62 5.73 -11.72
CA PHE A 491 10.07 4.84 -12.74
C PHE A 491 11.20 4.31 -13.63
N LEU A 492 11.23 3.01 -13.85
CA LEU A 492 12.15 2.41 -14.81
C LEU A 492 11.83 2.92 -16.23
N ALA A 493 12.88 3.11 -17.03
CA ALA A 493 12.70 3.36 -18.45
C ALA A 493 12.07 2.12 -19.11
N ALA A 494 11.13 2.32 -20.04
CA ALA A 494 10.38 1.24 -20.67
C ALA A 494 11.27 0.20 -21.40
N ASN A 495 12.48 0.58 -21.78
CA ASN A 495 13.46 -0.27 -22.46
C ASN A 495 14.66 -0.65 -21.57
N ALA A 496 14.56 -0.45 -20.25
CA ALA A 496 15.64 -0.77 -19.32
C ALA A 496 15.94 -2.27 -19.34
N GLY A 497 17.17 -2.63 -19.67
CA GLY A 497 17.67 -3.99 -19.56
C GLY A 497 17.89 -4.42 -18.10
N SER A 498 18.14 -5.71 -17.87
CA SER A 498 18.34 -6.26 -16.52
C SER A 498 19.49 -5.61 -15.75
N ALA A 499 20.59 -5.27 -16.44
CA ALA A 499 21.73 -4.59 -15.82
C ALA A 499 21.40 -3.14 -15.41
N GLU A 500 20.62 -2.43 -16.23
CA GLU A 500 20.16 -1.08 -15.95
C GLU A 500 19.13 -1.07 -14.81
N THR A 501 18.20 -2.00 -14.84
CA THR A 501 17.24 -2.24 -13.75
C THR A 501 17.97 -2.47 -12.43
N LYS A 502 19.01 -3.32 -12.42
CA LYS A 502 19.82 -3.57 -11.23
C LYS A 502 20.49 -2.28 -10.74
N LYS A 503 21.12 -1.50 -11.63
CA LYS A 503 21.76 -0.22 -11.23
C LYS A 503 20.77 0.77 -10.65
N ALA A 504 19.56 0.86 -11.22
CA ALA A 504 18.52 1.74 -10.72
C ALA A 504 18.07 1.33 -9.30
N LYS A 505 17.87 0.04 -9.07
CA LYS A 505 17.54 -0.53 -7.74
C LYS A 505 18.66 -0.30 -6.74
N ASP A 506 19.90 -0.62 -7.11
CA ASP A 506 21.07 -0.41 -6.25
C ASP A 506 21.17 1.07 -5.83
N ARG A 507 20.97 2.01 -6.76
CA ARG A 507 20.99 3.44 -6.46
C ARG A 507 19.87 3.87 -5.52
N LEU A 508 18.65 3.39 -5.74
CA LEU A 508 17.52 3.69 -4.85
C LEU A 508 17.86 3.25 -3.42
N THR A 509 18.35 2.03 -3.25
CA THR A 509 18.66 1.46 -1.93
C THR A 509 19.91 2.07 -1.31
N THR A 510 21.04 2.12 -2.05
CA THR A 510 22.36 2.46 -1.47
C THR A 510 22.66 3.95 -1.43
N THR A 511 21.86 4.78 -2.14
CA THR A 511 22.05 6.23 -2.14
C THR A 511 20.83 6.92 -1.53
N LYS A 512 19.64 6.77 -2.12
CA LYS A 512 18.46 7.53 -1.70
C LYS A 512 17.91 7.05 -0.35
N LEU A 513 17.67 5.74 -0.21
CA LEU A 513 17.21 5.17 1.07
C LEU A 513 18.29 5.32 2.15
N ALA A 514 19.57 5.13 1.82
CA ALA A 514 20.66 5.32 2.78
C ALA A 514 20.70 6.75 3.34
N ALA A 515 20.52 7.77 2.50
CA ALA A 515 20.44 9.17 2.96
C ALA A 515 19.22 9.41 3.88
N MET A 516 18.06 8.81 3.58
CA MET A 516 16.90 8.88 4.48
C MET A 516 17.19 8.20 5.83
N LYS A 517 17.87 7.04 5.83
CA LYS A 517 18.25 6.31 7.05
C LYS A 517 19.24 7.11 7.91
N GLU A 518 20.18 7.79 7.28
CA GLU A 518 21.17 8.64 7.97
C GLU A 518 20.50 9.82 8.70
N LEU A 519 19.53 10.46 8.06
CA LEU A 519 18.82 11.59 8.66
C LEU A 519 17.82 11.14 9.75
N ALA A 520 17.19 9.98 9.60
CA ALA A 520 16.23 9.42 10.55
C ALA A 520 16.68 8.04 11.09
N PRO A 521 17.82 7.97 11.83
CA PRO A 521 18.31 6.72 12.39
C PRO A 521 17.33 6.18 13.45
N GLY A 522 17.17 4.86 13.52
CA GLY A 522 16.27 4.23 14.50
C GLY A 522 14.77 4.38 14.18
N MET A 523 14.44 5.00 13.05
CA MET A 523 13.09 4.99 12.49
C MET A 523 12.92 3.79 11.55
N GLY A 524 11.71 3.61 11.02
CA GLY A 524 11.34 2.54 10.10
C GLY A 524 10.64 3.07 8.85
N THR A 525 9.89 2.20 8.21
CA THR A 525 9.09 2.55 7.04
C THR A 525 7.66 1.97 7.12
N TYR A 526 6.83 2.29 6.15
CA TYR A 526 5.53 1.66 5.93
C TYR A 526 5.69 0.44 5.03
N VAL A 527 5.27 -0.73 5.52
CA VAL A 527 5.50 -2.03 4.86
C VAL A 527 4.98 -2.11 3.42
N ASN A 528 3.90 -1.41 3.07
CA ASN A 528 3.34 -1.43 1.72
C ASN A 528 4.04 -0.48 0.74
N GLU A 529 4.90 0.42 1.22
CA GLU A 529 5.58 1.46 0.44
C GLU A 529 7.09 1.45 0.67
N ALA A 530 7.60 0.32 1.10
CA ALA A 530 8.99 0.11 1.45
C ALA A 530 9.83 -0.33 0.25
N ASP A 531 11.15 -0.15 0.35
CA ASP A 531 12.09 -0.66 -0.63
C ASP A 531 12.20 -2.19 -0.54
N SER A 532 11.73 -2.89 -1.56
CA SER A 532 11.74 -4.36 -1.63
C SER A 532 13.15 -4.97 -1.72
N TRP A 533 14.19 -4.15 -1.96
CA TRP A 533 15.60 -4.58 -2.04
C TRP A 533 16.40 -4.20 -0.80
N ASP A 534 15.80 -3.51 0.17
CA ASP A 534 16.46 -3.16 1.43
C ASP A 534 17.01 -4.43 2.13
N PRO A 535 18.33 -4.54 2.36
CA PRO A 535 18.92 -5.68 3.06
C PRO A 535 18.47 -5.77 4.53
N GLU A 536 18.12 -4.66 5.15
CA GLU A 536 17.66 -4.57 6.55
C GLU A 536 16.13 -4.60 6.69
N TRP A 537 15.40 -5.07 5.66
CA TRP A 537 13.96 -5.01 5.56
C TRP A 537 13.19 -5.51 6.81
N ARG A 538 13.68 -6.56 7.49
CA ARG A 538 13.01 -7.08 8.70
C ARG A 538 12.89 -6.01 9.77
N LYS A 539 14.00 -5.34 10.03
CA LYS A 539 14.09 -4.27 11.02
C LYS A 539 13.36 -3.00 10.55
N ASP A 540 13.58 -2.59 9.31
CA ASP A 540 13.02 -1.34 8.80
C ASP A 540 11.51 -1.40 8.57
N TRP A 541 10.97 -2.58 8.19
CA TRP A 541 9.54 -2.73 7.94
C TRP A 541 8.74 -3.06 9.20
N PHE A 542 9.30 -3.87 10.10
CA PHE A 542 8.56 -4.41 11.25
C PHE A 542 9.14 -3.99 12.61
N GLY A 543 10.35 -3.40 12.65
CA GLY A 543 11.02 -3.07 13.91
C GLY A 543 11.25 -4.32 14.77
N ASP A 544 11.02 -4.19 16.07
CA ASP A 544 11.19 -5.29 17.04
C ASP A 544 10.02 -6.31 17.01
N GLU A 545 8.99 -6.08 16.18
CA GLU A 545 7.83 -6.98 16.07
C GLU A 545 8.11 -8.21 15.20
N TYR A 546 9.19 -8.25 14.39
CA TYR A 546 9.41 -9.28 13.39
C TYR A 546 9.43 -10.71 13.96
N ASP A 547 10.18 -10.96 15.04
CA ASP A 547 10.32 -12.30 15.61
C ASP A 547 9.00 -12.82 16.20
N TRP A 548 8.25 -11.93 16.82
CA TRP A 548 6.92 -12.26 17.30
C TRP A 548 5.96 -12.56 16.14
N LEU A 549 5.96 -11.73 15.10
CA LEU A 549 5.19 -11.94 13.87
C LEU A 549 5.52 -13.28 13.20
N LEU A 550 6.81 -13.66 13.18
CA LEU A 550 7.28 -14.94 12.66
C LEU A 550 6.73 -16.10 13.49
N SER A 551 6.65 -15.97 14.81
CA SER A 551 6.07 -16.99 15.68
C SER A 551 4.58 -17.21 15.39
N VAL A 552 3.83 -16.14 15.14
CA VAL A 552 2.42 -16.18 14.73
C VAL A 552 2.27 -16.80 13.34
N LYS A 553 3.13 -16.43 12.39
CA LYS A 553 3.16 -17.04 11.04
C LYS A 553 3.30 -18.55 11.13
N ARG A 554 4.30 -19.04 11.86
CA ARG A 554 4.55 -20.49 12.05
C ARG A 554 3.39 -21.23 12.72
N LYS A 555 2.65 -20.55 13.61
CA LYS A 555 1.48 -21.12 14.27
C LYS A 555 0.30 -21.33 13.31
N TYR A 556 0.01 -20.34 12.46
CA TYR A 556 -1.20 -20.34 11.60
C TYR A 556 -0.96 -20.84 10.17
N ASP A 557 0.29 -20.81 9.72
CA ASP A 557 0.71 -21.31 8.41
C ASP A 557 2.05 -22.06 8.48
N PRO A 558 2.10 -23.21 9.19
CA PRO A 558 3.33 -23.98 9.37
C PRO A 558 3.87 -24.60 8.07
N ASP A 559 3.03 -24.72 7.04
CA ASP A 559 3.39 -25.28 5.72
C ASP A 559 3.75 -24.20 4.70
N ASP A 560 3.79 -22.94 5.15
CA ASP A 560 4.14 -21.76 4.35
C ASP A 560 3.30 -21.62 3.06
N VAL A 561 2.00 -21.90 3.16
CA VAL A 561 1.05 -21.81 2.05
C VAL A 561 0.96 -20.37 1.52
N PHE A 562 0.98 -19.39 2.43
CA PHE A 562 0.95 -17.95 2.14
C PHE A 562 2.39 -17.41 2.08
N TRP A 563 3.06 -17.69 0.99
CA TRP A 563 4.41 -17.19 0.73
C TRP A 563 4.37 -16.00 -0.21
N CYS A 564 5.07 -14.94 0.13
CA CYS A 564 5.31 -13.80 -0.75
C CYS A 564 6.68 -13.17 -0.48
N TRP A 565 7.22 -12.46 -1.48
CA TRP A 565 8.50 -11.79 -1.36
C TRP A 565 8.48 -10.77 -0.21
N ARG A 566 9.46 -10.84 0.68
CA ARG A 566 9.59 -9.97 1.87
C ARG A 566 8.39 -10.02 2.83
N CYS A 567 7.54 -11.03 2.75
CA CYS A 567 6.58 -11.31 3.80
C CYS A 567 7.27 -11.93 5.01
N VAL A 568 6.64 -11.79 6.19
CA VAL A 568 7.15 -12.44 7.40
C VAL A 568 7.23 -13.96 7.19
N GLY A 569 8.39 -14.53 7.50
CA GLY A 569 8.69 -15.96 7.27
C GLY A 569 9.35 -16.26 5.91
N ASN A 570 9.47 -15.25 5.02
CA ASN A 570 10.27 -15.42 3.81
C ASN A 570 11.75 -15.13 4.13
N GLU A 571 12.53 -16.20 4.23
CA GLU A 571 13.95 -16.11 4.59
C GLU A 571 14.89 -15.99 3.35
N GLY A 572 14.36 -16.02 2.13
CA GLY A 572 15.11 -15.90 0.88
C GLY A 572 14.58 -16.79 -0.21
#